data_8a6c6f80e90b3413a2999ab832c0e120
#
_entry.id   8a6c6f80e90b3413a2999ab832c0e120
#
_cell.length_a   1.000
_cell.length_b   1.000
_cell.length_c   1.000
_cell.angle_alpha   90.00
_cell.angle_beta   90.00
_cell.angle_gamma   90.00
#
_symmetry.space_group_name_H-M   'P 1'
#
loop_
_entity.id
_entity.type
_entity.pdbx_description
1 polymer ?
#
loop_
_entity_poly.entity_id
_entity_poly.type
_entity_poly.pdbx_seq_one_letter_code
_entity_poly.pdbx_strand_id
1 'polypeptide(L)'
;HRVDRRQRQMCIRDRLMALRKEYKGKKPLKGAKILGCLHMTIQTAVLIETLVELGAEVRWSSCNIFSTQDHAAAAIAKAGIPVFAWKGETEEEYWWCVKQTIEGKKDWKPNMILDDGGDLTALMHKEYKNLLKDVKGVSEETTTGVLALKKMEANKELLIPAINVNDSVTKSKFDNLYGCRESLVDGIKRATDIMMSGKVAIVAGFGDVGKGSAASLRQAGARVMVTETDPICALQAAMEGYEVVVMDEAIKDADIVVTATGNKDIVTADHMRDMKDRAILCNIG
;
A
#
# COMPACT_ATOMS: atom_id res chain seq x y z
N HIS A 1 -23.86 10.10 4.68
CA HIS A 1 -23.15 11.03 5.62
C HIS A 1 -23.02 10.48 7.05
N ARG A 2 -24.03 9.78 7.62
CA ARG A 2 -23.94 9.21 8.99
C ARG A 2 -23.12 7.91 9.05
N VAL A 3 -23.23 7.07 8.02
CA VAL A 3 -22.48 5.79 7.91
C VAL A 3 -20.99 6.09 7.78
N ASP A 4 -20.66 7.05 6.96
CA ASP A 4 -19.30 7.52 6.68
C ASP A 4 -18.55 8.02 7.96
N ARG A 5 -19.21 8.79 8.82
CA ARG A 5 -18.63 9.21 10.12
C ARG A 5 -18.45 8.05 11.09
N ARG A 6 -19.37 7.09 11.15
CA ARG A 6 -19.29 5.91 12.03
C ARG A 6 -18.20 4.94 11.56
N GLN A 7 -18.10 4.74 10.25
CA GLN A 7 -17.07 3.90 9.65
C GLN A 7 -15.67 4.49 9.86
N ARG A 8 -15.52 5.79 9.66
CA ARG A 8 -14.27 6.51 10.02
C ARG A 8 -13.92 6.34 11.50
N GLN A 9 -14.90 6.42 12.40
CA GLN A 9 -14.68 6.23 13.84
C GLN A 9 -14.32 4.80 14.20
N MET A 10 -14.79 3.79 13.47
CA MET A 10 -14.46 2.39 13.73
C MET A 10 -13.07 2.00 13.22
N CYS A 11 -12.67 2.44 12.04
CA CYS A 11 -11.40 2.05 11.42
C CYS A 11 -10.18 2.82 11.94
N ILE A 12 -10.38 4.01 12.57
CA ILE A 12 -9.30 4.93 12.92
C ILE A 12 -9.26 5.16 14.44
N ARG A 13 -9.95 4.32 15.15
CA ARG A 13 -10.35 4.57 16.52
C ARG A 13 -9.23 4.93 17.47
N ASP A 14 -7.98 4.58 17.21
CA ASP A 14 -7.06 4.59 18.31
C ASP A 14 -5.85 5.52 18.15
N ARG A 15 -5.13 5.48 17.03
CA ARG A 15 -3.83 6.18 16.97
C ARG A 15 -3.91 7.62 16.45
N LEU A 16 -4.49 7.82 15.25
CA LEU A 16 -4.59 9.18 14.68
C LEU A 16 -5.51 10.08 15.50
N MET A 17 -6.63 9.54 15.99
CA MET A 17 -7.53 10.31 16.86
C MET A 17 -6.94 10.56 18.25
N ALA A 18 -6.11 9.64 18.76
CA ALA A 18 -5.35 9.87 19.99
C ALA A 18 -4.33 11.01 19.82
N LEU A 19 -3.61 11.02 18.68
CA LEU A 19 -2.69 12.12 18.35
C LEU A 19 -3.43 13.47 18.27
N ARG A 20 -4.58 13.54 17.59
CA ARG A 20 -5.39 14.76 17.55
C ARG A 20 -5.78 15.25 18.95
N LYS A 21 -6.14 14.32 19.85
CA LYS A 21 -6.48 14.64 21.24
C LYS A 21 -5.27 15.12 22.02
N GLU A 22 -4.14 14.45 21.90
CA GLU A 22 -2.89 14.76 22.59
C GLU A 22 -2.35 16.15 22.21
N TYR A 23 -2.38 16.46 20.92
CA TYR A 23 -1.87 17.72 20.37
C TYR A 23 -2.97 18.78 20.15
N LYS A 24 -4.15 18.61 20.73
CA LYS A 24 -5.26 19.58 20.59
C LYS A 24 -4.81 20.97 20.97
N GLY A 25 -4.97 21.92 20.05
CA GLY A 25 -4.53 23.30 20.21
C GLY A 25 -3.03 23.56 20.05
N LYS A 26 -2.21 22.52 19.93
CA LYS A 26 -0.80 22.58 19.54
C LYS A 26 -0.70 22.33 18.03
N LYS A 27 0.26 22.95 17.38
CA LYS A 27 0.52 22.75 15.94
C LYS A 27 1.97 22.30 15.73
N PRO A 28 2.33 21.04 16.11
CA PRO A 28 3.70 20.56 16.04
C PRO A 28 4.24 20.47 14.60
N LEU A 29 3.34 20.38 13.60
CA LEU A 29 3.68 20.39 12.18
C LEU A 29 3.55 21.76 11.51
N LYS A 30 3.49 22.84 12.29
CA LYS A 30 3.47 24.21 11.72
C LYS A 30 4.71 24.43 10.85
N GLY A 31 4.49 24.79 9.58
CA GLY A 31 5.55 24.98 8.58
C GLY A 31 5.96 23.72 7.84
N ALA A 32 5.41 22.55 8.17
CA ALA A 32 5.56 21.36 7.36
C ALA A 32 4.72 21.51 6.08
N LYS A 33 5.36 21.25 4.93
CA LYS A 33 4.77 21.23 3.59
C LYS A 33 4.97 19.84 3.02
N ILE A 34 3.93 19.03 3.08
CA ILE A 34 4.00 17.57 2.84
C ILE A 34 3.46 17.26 1.46
N LEU A 35 4.30 16.63 0.63
CA LEU A 35 3.85 15.89 -0.54
C LEU A 35 3.48 14.48 -0.10
N GLY A 36 2.29 14.03 -0.41
CA GLY A 36 1.83 12.65 -0.17
C GLY A 36 1.51 11.93 -1.46
N CYS A 37 2.02 10.72 -1.58
CA CYS A 37 1.65 9.76 -2.62
C CYS A 37 1.38 8.42 -1.93
N LEU A 38 0.12 8.19 -1.56
CA LEU A 38 -0.32 7.01 -0.82
C LEU A 38 -1.81 6.78 -1.10
N HIS A 39 -2.25 5.52 -1.08
CA HIS A 39 -3.61 5.10 -1.39
C HIS A 39 -4.67 6.07 -0.84
N MET A 40 -5.45 6.72 -1.70
CA MET A 40 -6.45 7.71 -1.29
C MET A 40 -7.73 7.03 -0.78
N THR A 41 -7.61 6.39 0.36
CA THR A 41 -8.70 5.69 1.07
C THR A 41 -9.30 6.56 2.18
N ILE A 42 -10.35 6.06 2.85
CA ILE A 42 -10.93 6.70 4.03
C ILE A 42 -9.87 6.87 5.15
N GLN A 43 -9.01 5.87 5.35
CA GLN A 43 -7.96 5.91 6.35
C GLN A 43 -6.96 7.03 6.04
N THR A 44 -6.55 7.15 4.79
CA THR A 44 -5.68 8.21 4.32
C THR A 44 -6.33 9.59 4.43
N ALA A 45 -7.63 9.71 4.15
CA ALA A 45 -8.36 10.97 4.37
C ALA A 45 -8.23 11.45 5.81
N VAL A 46 -8.32 10.55 6.79
CA VAL A 46 -8.15 10.92 8.20
C VAL A 46 -6.69 11.24 8.54
N LEU A 47 -5.73 10.56 7.91
CA LEU A 47 -4.32 10.94 8.03
C LEU A 47 -4.10 12.37 7.54
N ILE A 48 -4.59 12.71 6.35
CA ILE A 48 -4.50 14.06 5.77
C ILE A 48 -5.15 15.10 6.70
N GLU A 49 -6.38 14.85 7.15
CA GLU A 49 -7.06 15.73 8.11
C GLU A 49 -6.25 15.90 9.41
N THR A 50 -5.60 14.83 9.88
CA THR A 50 -4.77 14.88 11.09
C THR A 50 -3.53 15.72 10.86
N LEU A 51 -2.82 15.55 9.76
CA LEU A 51 -1.65 16.36 9.41
C LEU A 51 -1.99 17.85 9.33
N VAL A 52 -3.12 18.18 8.72
CA VAL A 52 -3.60 19.56 8.60
C VAL A 52 -4.01 20.13 9.97
N GLU A 53 -4.70 19.35 10.80
CA GLU A 53 -5.05 19.76 12.17
C GLU A 53 -3.80 20.03 13.02
N LEU A 54 -2.76 19.25 12.83
CA LEU A 54 -1.46 19.43 13.47
C LEU A 54 -0.64 20.59 12.90
N GLY A 55 -1.12 21.23 11.83
CA GLY A 55 -0.56 22.47 11.28
C GLY A 55 0.20 22.36 9.98
N ALA A 56 0.21 21.18 9.33
CA ALA A 56 0.85 20.97 8.03
C ALA A 56 0.02 21.56 6.88
N GLU A 57 0.70 21.97 5.81
CA GLU A 57 0.14 22.11 4.48
C GLU A 57 0.37 20.80 3.73
N VAL A 58 -0.66 20.26 3.10
CA VAL A 58 -0.62 18.94 2.46
C VAL A 58 -1.08 19.03 1.02
N ARG A 59 -0.44 18.31 0.12
CA ARG A 59 -0.88 18.04 -1.27
C ARG A 59 -0.75 16.55 -1.52
N TRP A 60 -1.74 15.94 -2.15
CA TRP A 60 -1.87 14.49 -2.16
C TRP A 60 -2.24 13.91 -3.51
N SER A 61 -1.64 12.76 -3.88
CA SER A 61 -2.06 11.86 -4.95
C SER A 61 -2.18 10.43 -4.43
N SER A 62 -2.78 9.54 -5.20
CA SER A 62 -2.73 8.11 -4.92
C SER A 62 -1.42 7.52 -5.45
N CYS A 63 -0.99 6.41 -4.86
CA CYS A 63 0.14 5.60 -5.33
C CYS A 63 -0.31 4.43 -6.21
N ASN A 64 -1.59 4.33 -6.54
CA ASN A 64 -2.15 3.25 -7.36
C ASN A 64 -3.44 3.70 -8.06
N ILE A 65 -3.55 3.35 -9.35
CA ILE A 65 -4.65 3.75 -10.24
C ILE A 65 -6.03 3.19 -9.85
N PHE A 66 -6.10 2.12 -9.05
CA PHE A 66 -7.35 1.45 -8.69
C PHE A 66 -7.77 1.61 -7.23
N SER A 67 -6.87 2.05 -6.35
CA SER A 67 -7.10 2.01 -4.91
C SER A 67 -7.87 3.20 -4.35
N THR A 68 -8.00 4.29 -5.11
CA THR A 68 -8.72 5.47 -4.65
C THR A 68 -10.19 5.16 -4.35
N GLN A 69 -10.66 5.67 -3.20
CA GLN A 69 -12.07 5.74 -2.86
C GLN A 69 -12.55 7.16 -3.15
N ASP A 70 -13.27 7.36 -4.25
CA ASP A 70 -13.67 8.68 -4.77
C ASP A 70 -14.38 9.56 -3.72
N HIS A 71 -15.21 8.95 -2.88
CA HIS A 71 -15.89 9.69 -1.81
C HIS A 71 -14.91 10.19 -0.72
N ALA A 72 -13.79 9.51 -0.51
CA ALA A 72 -12.74 9.98 0.40
C ALA A 72 -11.97 11.14 -0.22
N ALA A 73 -11.56 11.02 -1.49
CA ALA A 73 -10.92 12.10 -2.25
C ALA A 73 -11.83 13.34 -2.33
N ALA A 74 -13.11 13.16 -2.66
CA ALA A 74 -14.09 14.25 -2.70
C ALA A 74 -14.27 14.95 -1.34
N ALA A 75 -14.22 14.21 -0.23
CA ALA A 75 -14.31 14.79 1.11
C ALA A 75 -13.12 15.69 1.44
N ILE A 76 -11.90 15.27 1.06
CA ILE A 76 -10.66 16.04 1.24
C ILE A 76 -10.65 17.26 0.34
N ALA A 77 -11.04 17.12 -0.94
CA ALA A 77 -11.17 18.25 -1.86
C ALA A 77 -12.19 19.28 -1.37
N LYS A 78 -13.35 18.82 -0.86
CA LYS A 78 -14.37 19.70 -0.26
C LYS A 78 -13.87 20.45 0.97
N ALA A 79 -12.93 19.89 1.70
CA ALA A 79 -12.26 20.55 2.83
C ALA A 79 -11.23 21.59 2.38
N GLY A 80 -11.03 21.81 1.08
CA GLY A 80 -10.08 22.77 0.51
C GLY A 80 -8.63 22.26 0.50
N ILE A 81 -8.40 20.97 0.72
CA ILE A 81 -7.07 20.36 0.68
C ILE A 81 -6.83 19.84 -0.73
N PRO A 82 -5.71 20.23 -1.40
CA PRO A 82 -5.40 19.75 -2.74
C PRO A 82 -5.19 18.23 -2.77
N VAL A 83 -6.05 17.54 -3.49
CA VAL A 83 -5.99 16.09 -3.74
C VAL A 83 -6.23 15.83 -5.22
N PHE A 84 -5.36 15.02 -5.81
CA PHE A 84 -5.35 14.64 -7.21
C PHE A 84 -5.39 13.12 -7.25
N ALA A 85 -6.56 12.54 -7.21
CA ALA A 85 -6.76 11.10 -7.23
C ALA A 85 -8.21 10.74 -7.51
N TRP A 86 -8.45 9.74 -8.38
CA TRP A 86 -9.74 9.09 -8.59
C TRP A 86 -9.54 7.61 -8.91
N LYS A 87 -10.59 6.84 -8.82
CA LYS A 87 -10.53 5.42 -9.11
C LYS A 87 -10.55 5.17 -10.61
N GLY A 88 -9.60 4.37 -11.10
CA GLY A 88 -9.54 3.99 -12.49
C GLY A 88 -8.83 5.04 -13.36
N GLU A 89 -7.83 5.72 -12.80
CA GLU A 89 -6.89 6.53 -13.58
C GLU A 89 -6.23 5.70 -14.67
N THR A 90 -5.96 6.30 -15.82
CA THR A 90 -4.99 5.77 -16.76
C THR A 90 -3.56 6.02 -16.24
N GLU A 91 -2.57 5.38 -16.85
CA GLU A 91 -1.16 5.61 -16.44
C GLU A 91 -0.75 7.07 -16.64
N GLU A 92 -1.19 7.71 -17.73
CA GLU A 92 -0.94 9.13 -17.99
C GLU A 92 -1.60 10.03 -16.94
N GLU A 93 -2.84 9.74 -16.56
CA GLU A 93 -3.56 10.48 -15.54
C GLU A 93 -2.91 10.32 -14.17
N TYR A 94 -2.45 9.12 -13.82
CA TYR A 94 -1.69 8.85 -12.61
C TYR A 94 -0.45 9.75 -12.51
N TRP A 95 0.40 9.76 -13.54
CA TRP A 95 1.60 10.61 -13.53
C TRP A 95 1.27 12.10 -13.57
N TRP A 96 0.17 12.48 -14.22
CA TRP A 96 -0.34 13.84 -14.15
C TRP A 96 -0.74 14.20 -12.70
N CYS A 97 -1.47 13.36 -12.01
CA CYS A 97 -1.86 13.54 -10.61
C CYS A 97 -0.64 13.72 -9.69
N VAL A 98 0.36 12.84 -9.81
CA VAL A 98 1.60 12.94 -9.03
C VAL A 98 2.30 14.28 -9.32
N LYS A 99 2.44 14.69 -10.59
CA LYS A 99 3.04 15.99 -10.96
C LYS A 99 2.24 17.18 -10.43
N GLN A 100 0.91 17.11 -10.43
CA GLN A 100 0.07 18.19 -9.90
C GLN A 100 0.29 18.41 -8.40
N THR A 101 0.65 17.39 -7.63
CA THR A 101 1.01 17.59 -6.21
C THR A 101 2.22 18.51 -6.07
N ILE A 102 3.17 18.43 -7.00
CA ILE A 102 4.42 19.19 -6.99
C ILE A 102 4.21 20.58 -7.62
N GLU A 103 3.65 20.64 -8.82
CA GLU A 103 3.60 21.82 -9.68
C GLU A 103 2.34 22.69 -9.49
N GLY A 104 1.26 22.09 -9.02
CA GLY A 104 -0.08 22.69 -9.03
C GLY A 104 -0.28 23.95 -8.16
N LYS A 105 0.77 24.47 -7.54
CA LYS A 105 0.73 25.77 -6.83
C LYS A 105 2.07 26.48 -6.98
N LYS A 106 2.04 27.62 -7.68
CA LYS A 106 3.20 28.49 -7.84
C LYS A 106 3.80 28.88 -6.47
N ASP A 107 5.11 28.84 -6.35
CA ASP A 107 5.88 29.19 -5.14
C ASP A 107 5.65 28.27 -3.92
N TRP A 108 4.92 27.17 -4.07
CA TRP A 108 4.81 26.17 -3.01
C TRP A 108 5.98 25.19 -3.11
N LYS A 109 6.78 25.11 -2.06
CA LYS A 109 7.94 24.22 -2.01
C LYS A 109 7.73 23.18 -0.91
N PRO A 110 7.78 21.89 -1.24
CA PRO A 110 7.68 20.83 -0.24
C PRO A 110 8.93 20.81 0.64
N ASN A 111 8.77 20.38 1.87
CA ASN A 111 9.89 20.13 2.77
C ASN A 111 9.82 18.75 3.45
N MET A 112 8.80 17.97 3.15
CA MET A 112 8.64 16.58 3.58
C MET A 112 7.92 15.78 2.50
N ILE A 113 8.26 14.50 2.38
CA ILE A 113 7.60 13.54 1.48
C ILE A 113 7.07 12.38 2.30
N LEU A 114 5.85 11.94 1.99
CA LEU A 114 5.26 10.71 2.46
C LEU A 114 4.92 9.89 1.22
N ASP A 115 5.57 8.75 1.03
CA ASP A 115 5.50 7.95 -0.19
C ASP A 115 5.13 6.49 0.11
N ASP A 116 4.56 5.85 -0.87
CA ASP A 116 4.17 4.44 -0.83
C ASP A 116 4.47 3.80 -2.19
N GLY A 117 5.60 3.10 -2.26
CA GLY A 117 6.11 2.47 -3.47
C GLY A 117 7.28 3.22 -4.13
N GLY A 118 7.56 4.45 -3.70
CA GLY A 118 8.74 5.20 -4.12
C GLY A 118 8.59 6.01 -5.41
N ASP A 119 7.42 6.03 -6.05
CA ASP A 119 7.21 6.71 -7.34
C ASP A 119 7.39 8.22 -7.24
N LEU A 120 6.78 8.85 -6.25
CA LEU A 120 6.93 10.30 -6.01
C LEU A 120 8.39 10.64 -5.70
N THR A 121 9.04 9.84 -4.86
CA THR A 121 10.45 10.03 -4.50
C THR A 121 11.37 9.89 -5.71
N ALA A 122 11.17 8.88 -6.54
CA ALA A 122 11.93 8.69 -7.77
C ALA A 122 11.71 9.86 -8.75
N LEU A 123 10.48 10.30 -8.93
CA LEU A 123 10.14 11.45 -9.78
C LEU A 123 10.82 12.73 -9.28
N MET A 124 10.80 12.99 -7.97
CA MET A 124 11.48 14.14 -7.35
C MET A 124 12.99 14.11 -7.60
N HIS A 125 13.62 12.95 -7.52
CA HIS A 125 15.05 12.79 -7.80
C HIS A 125 15.39 12.91 -9.28
N LYS A 126 14.47 12.54 -10.17
CA LYS A 126 14.70 12.60 -11.62
C LYS A 126 14.43 13.99 -12.21
N GLU A 127 13.28 14.57 -11.90
CA GLU A 127 12.78 15.78 -12.59
C GLU A 127 12.82 17.04 -11.71
N TYR A 128 12.83 16.93 -10.38
CA TYR A 128 12.69 18.07 -9.45
C TYR A 128 13.83 18.18 -8.44
N LYS A 129 15.06 17.81 -8.81
CA LYS A 129 16.24 17.82 -7.92
C LYS A 129 16.47 19.16 -7.19
N ASN A 130 16.12 20.26 -7.84
CA ASN A 130 16.24 21.60 -7.28
C ASN A 130 15.37 21.82 -6.04
N LEU A 131 14.23 21.12 -5.94
CA LEU A 131 13.32 21.18 -4.79
C LEU A 131 13.79 20.32 -3.62
N LEU A 132 14.58 19.28 -3.87
CA LEU A 132 15.07 18.38 -2.82
C LEU A 132 15.95 19.09 -1.77
N LYS A 133 16.53 20.24 -2.12
CA LYS A 133 17.36 21.02 -1.18
C LYS A 133 16.60 21.47 0.07
N ASP A 134 15.28 21.70 -0.06
CA ASP A 134 14.41 22.11 1.01
C ASP A 134 13.70 20.91 1.70
N VAL A 135 13.82 19.71 1.15
CA VAL A 135 13.19 18.48 1.66
C VAL A 135 14.02 17.87 2.76
N LYS A 136 13.44 17.75 3.95
CA LYS A 136 14.08 17.18 5.14
C LYS A 136 14.20 15.66 5.11
N GLY A 137 13.33 15.00 4.35
CA GLY A 137 13.36 13.55 4.17
C GLY A 137 12.04 13.00 3.63
N VAL A 138 12.06 11.71 3.35
CA VAL A 138 10.90 10.90 2.95
C VAL A 138 10.59 9.86 4.02
N SER A 139 9.30 9.62 4.26
CA SER A 139 8.79 8.47 4.99
C SER A 139 8.20 7.49 3.98
N GLU A 140 8.74 6.27 3.90
CA GLU A 140 8.31 5.25 2.96
C GLU A 140 7.48 4.18 3.66
N GLU A 141 6.30 3.92 3.11
CA GLU A 141 5.26 3.07 3.70
C GLU A 141 5.46 1.58 3.43
N THR A 142 6.01 1.19 2.26
CA THR A 142 5.87 -0.18 1.76
C THR A 142 7.18 -0.84 1.35
N THR A 143 7.19 -2.17 1.31
CA THR A 143 8.38 -2.99 1.00
C THR A 143 8.99 -2.64 -0.35
N THR A 144 8.18 -2.46 -1.40
CA THR A 144 8.69 -2.14 -2.75
C THR A 144 9.37 -0.78 -2.79
N GLY A 145 8.82 0.22 -2.12
CA GLY A 145 9.45 1.53 -2.00
C GLY A 145 10.74 1.50 -1.17
N VAL A 146 10.77 0.77 -0.06
CA VAL A 146 12.00 0.57 0.73
C VAL A 146 13.09 -0.09 -0.12
N LEU A 147 12.77 -1.08 -0.93
CA LEU A 147 13.74 -1.71 -1.85
C LEU A 147 14.23 -0.73 -2.90
N ALA A 148 13.34 0.11 -3.46
CA ALA A 148 13.73 1.16 -4.39
C ALA A 148 14.69 2.18 -3.74
N LEU A 149 14.39 2.65 -2.53
CA LEU A 149 15.23 3.58 -1.78
C LEU A 149 16.61 2.98 -1.44
N LYS A 150 16.67 1.71 -1.00
CA LYS A 150 17.92 1.01 -0.77
C LYS A 150 18.77 0.89 -2.03
N LYS A 151 18.14 0.66 -3.19
CA LYS A 151 18.83 0.65 -4.48
C LYS A 151 19.37 2.04 -4.84
N MET A 152 18.58 3.09 -4.64
CA MET A 152 19.03 4.47 -4.87
C MET A 152 20.19 4.84 -3.93
N GLU A 153 20.16 4.41 -2.67
CA GLU A 153 21.24 4.62 -1.70
C GLU A 153 22.53 3.90 -2.14
N ALA A 154 22.43 2.62 -2.51
CA ALA A 154 23.56 1.84 -3.00
C ALA A 154 24.21 2.46 -4.25
N ASN A 155 23.40 3.05 -5.13
CA ASN A 155 23.87 3.76 -6.32
C ASN A 155 24.33 5.21 -6.03
N LYS A 156 24.22 5.68 -4.79
CA LYS A 156 24.49 7.09 -4.41
C LYS A 156 23.59 8.11 -5.11
N GLU A 157 22.39 7.70 -5.46
CA GLU A 157 21.37 8.51 -6.12
C GLU A 157 20.37 9.14 -5.11
N LEU A 158 20.27 8.59 -3.91
CA LEU A 158 19.38 9.09 -2.85
C LEU A 158 19.97 10.38 -2.24
N LEU A 159 19.33 11.51 -2.48
CA LEU A 159 19.82 12.84 -2.11
C LEU A 159 19.23 13.38 -0.80
N ILE A 160 18.28 12.70 -0.21
CA ILE A 160 17.59 13.10 1.02
C ILE A 160 17.54 11.94 2.01
N PRO A 161 17.45 12.20 3.31
CA PRO A 161 17.21 11.15 4.31
C PRO A 161 15.93 10.39 4.02
N ALA A 162 15.95 9.06 4.22
CA ALA A 162 14.77 8.22 4.08
C ALA A 162 14.49 7.44 5.36
N ILE A 163 13.24 7.43 5.78
CA ILE A 163 12.76 6.70 6.96
C ILE A 163 11.92 5.52 6.48
N ASN A 164 12.40 4.32 6.76
CA ASN A 164 11.69 3.08 6.51
C ASN A 164 10.61 2.88 7.58
N VAL A 165 9.38 3.24 7.26
CA VAL A 165 8.22 3.03 8.14
C VAL A 165 7.72 1.59 8.02
N ASN A 166 7.86 0.97 6.83
CA ASN A 166 7.39 -0.39 6.57
C ASN A 166 7.93 -1.41 7.59
N ASP A 167 9.22 -1.35 7.91
CA ASP A 167 9.87 -2.34 8.79
C ASP A 167 9.74 -1.99 10.27
N SER A 168 9.04 -0.92 10.61
CA SER A 168 8.63 -0.66 11.99
C SER A 168 7.76 -1.82 12.50
N VAL A 169 8.06 -2.32 13.70
CA VAL A 169 7.30 -3.42 14.33
C VAL A 169 5.80 -3.10 14.39
N THR A 170 5.46 -1.84 14.70
CA THR A 170 4.07 -1.38 14.78
C THR A 170 3.40 -1.18 13.42
N LYS A 171 4.14 -1.31 12.30
CA LYS A 171 3.59 -1.31 10.94
C LYS A 171 3.59 -2.71 10.36
N SER A 172 4.75 -3.34 10.12
CA SER A 172 4.84 -4.60 9.39
C SER A 172 4.12 -5.76 10.09
N LYS A 173 4.21 -5.85 11.42
CA LYS A 173 3.56 -6.92 12.19
C LYS A 173 2.07 -6.70 12.42
N PHE A 174 1.53 -5.56 11.99
CA PHE A 174 0.11 -5.24 12.11
C PHE A 174 -0.52 -5.01 10.73
N ASP A 175 -0.11 -3.99 10.00
CA ASP A 175 -0.71 -3.66 8.71
C ASP A 175 -0.43 -4.73 7.66
N ASN A 176 0.83 -5.08 7.41
CA ASN A 176 1.18 -6.07 6.41
C ASN A 176 0.56 -7.46 6.73
N LEU A 177 0.46 -7.81 7.99
CA LEU A 177 -0.09 -9.09 8.42
C LEU A 177 -1.62 -9.07 8.51
N TYR A 178 -2.17 -8.21 9.38
CA TYR A 178 -3.61 -8.20 9.67
C TYR A 178 -4.41 -7.38 8.65
N GLY A 179 -3.84 -6.31 8.11
CA GLY A 179 -4.47 -5.53 7.04
C GLY A 179 -4.68 -6.36 5.79
N CYS A 180 -3.65 -7.08 5.33
CA CYS A 180 -3.75 -7.98 4.18
C CYS A 180 -4.63 -9.20 4.47
N ARG A 181 -4.66 -9.68 5.70
CA ARG A 181 -5.57 -10.75 6.14
C ARG A 181 -7.04 -10.35 5.97
N GLU A 182 -7.39 -9.11 6.27
CA GLU A 182 -8.74 -8.58 6.05
C GLU A 182 -9.01 -8.29 4.57
N SER A 183 -8.11 -7.56 3.91
CA SER A 183 -8.35 -6.98 2.59
C SER A 183 -8.34 -7.98 1.45
N LEU A 184 -7.53 -9.06 1.51
CA LEU A 184 -7.45 -10.02 0.43
C LEU A 184 -8.79 -10.69 0.13
N VAL A 185 -9.38 -11.33 1.13
CA VAL A 185 -10.65 -12.07 0.96
C VAL A 185 -11.80 -11.11 0.66
N ASP A 186 -11.82 -9.93 1.28
CA ASP A 186 -12.80 -8.88 0.96
C ASP A 186 -12.69 -8.44 -0.51
N GLY A 187 -11.47 -8.18 -0.99
CA GLY A 187 -11.21 -7.80 -2.38
C GLY A 187 -11.65 -8.87 -3.38
N ILE A 188 -11.26 -10.13 -3.17
CA ILE A 188 -11.65 -11.23 -4.06
C ILE A 188 -13.18 -11.40 -4.09
N LYS A 189 -13.85 -11.37 -2.94
CA LYS A 189 -15.31 -11.50 -2.87
C LYS A 189 -16.02 -10.34 -3.58
N ARG A 190 -15.56 -9.12 -3.40
CA ARG A 190 -16.16 -7.95 -4.08
C ARG A 190 -15.98 -7.98 -5.59
N ALA A 191 -14.85 -8.53 -6.07
CA ALA A 191 -14.56 -8.59 -7.49
C ALA A 191 -15.26 -9.74 -8.22
N THR A 192 -15.56 -10.85 -7.52
CA THR A 192 -15.89 -12.11 -8.18
C THR A 192 -17.15 -12.81 -7.64
N ASP A 193 -17.64 -12.44 -6.47
CA ASP A 193 -18.73 -13.13 -5.74
C ASP A 193 -18.46 -14.64 -5.51
N ILE A 194 -17.20 -15.07 -5.57
CA ILE A 194 -16.84 -16.49 -5.49
C ILE A 194 -16.99 -17.06 -4.07
N MET A 195 -17.37 -18.32 -3.98
CA MET A 195 -17.29 -19.10 -2.76
C MET A 195 -15.87 -19.62 -2.58
N MET A 196 -15.20 -19.24 -1.50
CA MET A 196 -13.82 -19.62 -1.18
C MET A 196 -13.70 -21.06 -0.70
N SER A 197 -14.71 -21.55 0.01
CA SER A 197 -14.68 -22.87 0.63
C SER A 197 -14.47 -23.97 -0.38
N GLY A 198 -13.50 -24.87 -0.09
CA GLY A 198 -13.13 -25.98 -0.94
C GLY A 198 -12.22 -25.65 -2.12
N LYS A 199 -11.97 -24.35 -2.41
CA LYS A 199 -11.04 -23.94 -3.47
C LYS A 199 -9.60 -24.25 -3.10
N VAL A 200 -8.79 -24.55 -4.12
CA VAL A 200 -7.33 -24.65 -4.00
C VAL A 200 -6.73 -23.28 -4.23
N ALA A 201 -6.01 -22.78 -3.26
CA ALA A 201 -5.38 -21.46 -3.33
C ALA A 201 -3.86 -21.58 -3.16
N ILE A 202 -3.09 -20.92 -4.03
CA ILE A 202 -1.66 -20.75 -3.90
C ILE A 202 -1.38 -19.32 -3.42
N VAL A 203 -0.59 -19.20 -2.36
CA VAL A 203 -0.02 -17.92 -1.92
C VAL A 203 1.48 -17.93 -2.22
N ALA A 204 1.90 -17.08 -3.14
CA ALA A 204 3.30 -16.92 -3.49
C ALA A 204 3.96 -15.86 -2.60
N GLY A 205 4.83 -16.33 -1.71
CA GLY A 205 5.47 -15.56 -0.65
C GLY A 205 4.85 -15.83 0.73
N PHE A 206 5.70 -16.00 1.76
CA PHE A 206 5.28 -16.21 3.14
C PHE A 206 5.96 -15.23 4.12
N GLY A 207 6.18 -13.99 3.66
CA GLY A 207 6.44 -12.83 4.50
C GLY A 207 5.19 -12.41 5.28
N ASP A 208 5.18 -11.24 5.90
CA ASP A 208 4.02 -10.78 6.70
C ASP A 208 2.71 -10.73 5.88
N VAL A 209 2.78 -10.21 4.65
CA VAL A 209 1.63 -10.18 3.72
C VAL A 209 1.15 -11.59 3.38
N GLY A 210 2.07 -12.48 3.00
CA GLY A 210 1.74 -13.86 2.64
C GLY A 210 1.14 -14.65 3.81
N LYS A 211 1.67 -14.48 5.02
CA LYS A 211 1.13 -15.10 6.25
C LYS A 211 -0.31 -14.65 6.51
N GLY A 212 -0.58 -13.36 6.41
CA GLY A 212 -1.93 -12.83 6.56
C GLY A 212 -2.88 -13.38 5.49
N SER A 213 -2.44 -13.37 4.25
CA SER A 213 -3.19 -13.86 3.08
C SER A 213 -3.53 -15.35 3.19
N ALA A 214 -2.54 -16.18 3.48
CA ALA A 214 -2.73 -17.63 3.66
C ALA A 214 -3.70 -17.94 4.80
N ALA A 215 -3.55 -17.22 5.94
CA ALA A 215 -4.43 -17.40 7.09
C ALA A 215 -5.89 -17.06 6.77
N SER A 216 -6.16 -15.96 6.05
CA SER A 216 -7.53 -15.56 5.70
C SER A 216 -8.19 -16.51 4.70
N LEU A 217 -7.44 -16.99 3.69
CA LEU A 217 -7.94 -17.97 2.73
C LEU A 217 -8.27 -19.30 3.43
N ARG A 218 -7.38 -19.78 4.30
CA ARG A 218 -7.64 -21.00 5.09
C ARG A 218 -8.85 -20.84 6.01
N GLN A 219 -8.98 -19.69 6.67
CA GLN A 219 -10.12 -19.39 7.52
C GLN A 219 -11.44 -19.32 6.74
N ALA A 220 -11.40 -18.90 5.47
CA ALA A 220 -12.54 -18.90 4.57
C ALA A 220 -12.86 -20.31 4.00
N GLY A 221 -12.11 -21.35 4.39
CA GLY A 221 -12.32 -22.74 3.99
C GLY A 221 -11.59 -23.17 2.71
N ALA A 222 -10.66 -22.37 2.20
CA ALA A 222 -9.81 -22.79 1.09
C ALA A 222 -8.71 -23.77 1.55
N ARG A 223 -8.28 -24.65 0.63
CA ARG A 223 -7.09 -25.47 0.77
C ARG A 223 -5.90 -24.66 0.29
N VAL A 224 -5.03 -24.24 1.21
CA VAL A 224 -3.97 -23.29 0.91
C VAL A 224 -2.62 -23.98 0.78
N MET A 225 -1.95 -23.76 -0.33
CA MET A 225 -0.55 -24.07 -0.59
C MET A 225 0.28 -22.78 -0.60
N VAL A 226 1.54 -22.89 -0.29
CA VAL A 226 2.48 -21.76 -0.24
C VAL A 226 3.68 -22.04 -1.13
N THR A 227 4.11 -21.05 -1.91
CA THR A 227 5.41 -21.08 -2.56
C THR A 227 6.33 -20.04 -1.91
N GLU A 228 7.56 -20.41 -1.60
CA GLU A 228 8.51 -19.55 -0.92
C GLU A 228 9.95 -19.92 -1.26
N THR A 229 10.80 -18.92 -1.47
CA THR A 229 12.22 -19.12 -1.77
C THR A 229 13.11 -19.02 -0.53
N ASP A 230 12.68 -18.25 0.49
CA ASP A 230 13.38 -18.17 1.76
C ASP A 230 13.11 -19.44 2.58
N PRO A 231 14.13 -20.24 2.91
CA PRO A 231 13.97 -21.49 3.62
C PRO A 231 13.39 -21.32 5.04
N ILE A 232 13.61 -20.17 5.68
CA ILE A 232 13.06 -19.89 7.01
C ILE A 232 11.56 -19.65 6.90
N CYS A 233 11.14 -18.82 5.95
CA CYS A 233 9.72 -18.57 5.69
C CYS A 233 8.99 -19.82 5.21
N ALA A 234 9.64 -20.64 4.34
CA ALA A 234 9.09 -21.92 3.91
C ALA A 234 8.89 -22.90 5.09
N LEU A 235 9.88 -22.99 5.97
CA LEU A 235 9.77 -23.81 7.19
C LEU A 235 8.66 -23.32 8.11
N GLN A 236 8.49 -21.99 8.27
CA GLN A 236 7.39 -21.42 9.04
C GLN A 236 6.04 -21.82 8.44
N ALA A 237 5.89 -21.74 7.10
CA ALA A 237 4.67 -22.17 6.42
C ALA A 237 4.35 -23.65 6.70
N ALA A 238 5.35 -24.53 6.61
CA ALA A 238 5.19 -25.95 6.91
C ALA A 238 4.80 -26.20 8.38
N MET A 239 5.42 -25.47 9.32
CA MET A 239 5.10 -25.56 10.75
C MET A 239 3.69 -25.05 11.07
N GLU A 240 3.18 -24.11 10.30
CA GLU A 240 1.79 -23.63 10.41
C GLU A 240 0.79 -24.57 9.71
N GLY A 241 1.25 -25.68 9.11
CA GLY A 241 0.42 -26.71 8.48
C GLY A 241 -0.03 -26.35 7.06
N TYR A 242 0.73 -25.52 6.36
CA TYR A 242 0.57 -25.32 4.92
C TYR A 242 1.44 -26.31 4.15
N GLU A 243 0.95 -26.74 3.00
CA GLU A 243 1.75 -27.45 2.03
C GLU A 243 2.65 -26.45 1.30
N VAL A 244 3.97 -26.67 1.35
CA VAL A 244 4.96 -25.84 0.65
C VAL A 244 5.27 -26.52 -0.68
N VAL A 245 5.05 -25.81 -1.78
CA VAL A 245 5.07 -26.36 -3.13
C VAL A 245 5.92 -25.52 -4.08
N VAL A 246 6.28 -26.12 -5.22
CA VAL A 246 6.88 -25.41 -6.36
C VAL A 246 5.77 -24.90 -7.27
N MET A 247 5.86 -23.65 -7.71
CA MET A 247 4.82 -23.01 -8.54
C MET A 247 4.53 -23.80 -9.80
N ASP A 248 5.56 -24.21 -10.55
CA ASP A 248 5.44 -24.94 -11.81
C ASP A 248 4.62 -26.24 -11.69
N GLU A 249 4.68 -26.89 -10.52
CA GLU A 249 3.97 -28.13 -10.27
C GLU A 249 2.52 -27.91 -9.81
N ALA A 250 2.32 -26.88 -8.97
CA ALA A 250 1.04 -26.65 -8.27
C ALA A 250 0.06 -25.78 -9.05
N ILE A 251 0.54 -24.94 -9.95
CA ILE A 251 -0.27 -23.91 -10.64
C ILE A 251 -1.48 -24.48 -11.39
N LYS A 252 -1.34 -25.67 -11.97
CA LYS A 252 -2.38 -26.38 -12.71
C LYS A 252 -3.58 -26.81 -11.86
N ASP A 253 -3.37 -26.95 -10.55
CA ASP A 253 -4.41 -27.37 -9.62
C ASP A 253 -5.06 -26.20 -8.87
N ALA A 254 -4.54 -24.98 -9.05
CA ALA A 254 -5.02 -23.80 -8.36
C ALA A 254 -6.31 -23.22 -8.95
N ASP A 255 -7.26 -22.89 -8.08
CA ASP A 255 -8.44 -22.09 -8.41
C ASP A 255 -8.18 -20.59 -8.16
N ILE A 256 -7.29 -20.30 -7.20
CA ILE A 256 -6.91 -18.94 -6.81
C ILE A 256 -5.39 -18.88 -6.66
N VAL A 257 -4.76 -17.87 -7.26
CA VAL A 257 -3.33 -17.60 -7.10
C VAL A 257 -3.16 -16.18 -6.60
N VAL A 258 -2.44 -16.03 -5.49
CA VAL A 258 -2.17 -14.73 -4.86
C VAL A 258 -0.67 -14.50 -4.83
N THR A 259 -0.19 -13.45 -5.47
CA THR A 259 1.21 -13.03 -5.34
C THR A 259 1.36 -12.03 -4.20
N ALA A 260 2.29 -12.29 -3.29
CA ALA A 260 2.52 -11.54 -2.05
C ALA A 260 4.02 -11.30 -1.78
N THR A 261 4.84 -11.24 -2.85
CA THR A 261 6.30 -11.15 -2.73
C THR A 261 6.86 -9.75 -2.88
N GLY A 262 6.08 -8.80 -3.41
CA GLY A 262 6.58 -7.49 -3.82
C GLY A 262 7.60 -7.53 -4.96
N ASN A 263 7.64 -8.63 -5.74
CA ASN A 263 8.51 -8.81 -6.89
C ASN A 263 7.70 -9.03 -8.18
N LYS A 264 8.37 -8.83 -9.30
CA LYS A 264 7.82 -9.10 -10.63
C LYS A 264 8.09 -10.56 -11.07
N ASP A 265 7.37 -10.98 -12.10
CA ASP A 265 7.57 -12.26 -12.79
C ASP A 265 7.40 -13.51 -11.89
N ILE A 266 6.60 -13.41 -10.83
CA ILE A 266 6.30 -14.52 -9.93
C ILE A 266 5.36 -15.53 -10.62
N VAL A 267 4.38 -15.04 -11.37
CA VAL A 267 3.55 -15.84 -12.27
C VAL A 267 3.89 -15.43 -13.68
N THR A 268 4.47 -16.36 -14.43
CA THR A 268 4.91 -16.15 -15.80
C THR A 268 3.80 -16.44 -16.81
N ALA A 269 4.03 -16.12 -18.08
CA ALA A 269 3.10 -16.47 -19.16
C ALA A 269 2.92 -18.01 -19.31
N ASP A 270 3.95 -18.79 -19.00
CA ASP A 270 3.87 -20.26 -19.03
C ASP A 270 3.00 -20.76 -17.89
N HIS A 271 3.18 -20.24 -16.66
CA HIS A 271 2.27 -20.51 -15.55
C HIS A 271 0.81 -20.21 -15.92
N MET A 272 0.55 -19.06 -16.56
CA MET A 272 -0.81 -18.67 -16.96
C MET A 272 -1.45 -19.62 -17.98
N ARG A 273 -0.64 -20.23 -18.87
CA ARG A 273 -1.13 -21.24 -19.82
C ARG A 273 -1.53 -22.54 -19.13
N ASP A 274 -0.86 -22.87 -18.04
CA ASP A 274 -1.10 -24.09 -17.27
C ASP A 274 -2.19 -23.93 -16.20
N MET A 275 -2.64 -22.69 -15.93
CA MET A 275 -3.73 -22.43 -15.00
C MET A 275 -5.05 -23.05 -15.47
N LYS A 276 -5.89 -23.41 -14.51
CA LYS A 276 -7.28 -23.81 -14.79
C LYS A 276 -8.04 -22.71 -15.52
N ASP A 277 -8.97 -23.10 -16.38
CA ASP A 277 -9.97 -22.18 -16.90
C ASP A 277 -10.70 -21.48 -15.75
N ARG A 278 -10.84 -20.16 -15.85
CA ARG A 278 -11.44 -19.28 -14.83
C ARG A 278 -10.73 -19.27 -13.48
N ALA A 279 -9.45 -19.65 -13.41
CA ALA A 279 -8.66 -19.41 -12.22
C ALA A 279 -8.54 -17.89 -11.94
N ILE A 280 -8.53 -17.54 -10.66
CA ILE A 280 -8.41 -16.15 -10.22
C ILE A 280 -6.94 -15.88 -9.91
N LEU A 281 -6.35 -14.92 -10.61
CA LEU A 281 -5.01 -14.41 -10.32
C LEU A 281 -5.13 -13.01 -9.71
N CYS A 282 -4.56 -12.81 -8.54
CA CYS A 282 -4.54 -11.52 -7.87
C CYS A 282 -3.17 -11.22 -7.24
N ASN A 283 -2.89 -9.94 -7.09
CA ASN A 283 -1.70 -9.44 -6.42
C ASN A 283 -2.09 -8.61 -5.21
N ILE A 284 -1.37 -8.78 -4.11
CA ILE A 284 -1.52 -7.99 -2.88
C ILE A 284 -0.17 -7.51 -2.35
N GLY A 285 0.93 -8.02 -2.90
CA GLY A 285 2.29 -7.66 -2.53
C GLY A 285 2.86 -6.51 -3.29
#